data_09e7d17bb110bbfae7fd2ab528b75317
#
_entry.id   09e7d17bb110bbfae7fd2ab528b75317
#
_cell.length_a   1.000
_cell.length_b   1.000
_cell.length_c   1.000
_cell.angle_alpha   90.00
_cell.angle_beta   90.00
_cell.angle_gamma   90.00
#
_symmetry.space_group_name_H-M   'P 1'
#
loop_
_entity.id
_entity.type
_entity.pdbx_description
1 polymer ?
#
loop_
_entity_poly.entity_id
_entity_poly.type
_entity_poly.pdbx_seq_one_letter_code
_entity_poly.pdbx_strand_id
1 'polypeptide(L)'
;SYFRLKETIESIFGMPYFLPTHQGRAAENVIFSALLKAGDIVPGNSHFDTTKGHIEFRRCHAVDCTIDDAADTQKELPFKGEMDIAKLEKLLRENPREKVPCVVLTITNNTAGGQPVSMRNIRETAEVCRRYGVPLLLDSARFAENAYFIKTREEGYADKTIKEIVREIYTYAD
;
A
#
# COMPACT_ATOMS: atom_id res chain seq x y z
N SER A 1 -21.46 2.96 18.43
CA SER A 1 -21.60 4.34 17.95
C SER A 1 -20.36 4.76 17.17
N TYR A 2 -20.45 5.82 16.39
CA TYR A 2 -19.34 6.39 15.62
C TYR A 2 -18.11 6.67 16.48
N PHE A 3 -18.28 7.31 17.63
CA PHE A 3 -17.18 7.65 18.53
C PHE A 3 -16.40 6.42 19.00
N ARG A 4 -17.10 5.35 19.40
CA ARG A 4 -16.46 4.11 19.82
C ARG A 4 -15.68 3.46 18.67
N LEU A 5 -16.22 3.49 17.45
CA LEU A 5 -15.51 3.00 16.27
C LEU A 5 -14.25 3.83 16.01
N LYS A 6 -14.34 5.16 16.04
CA LYS A 6 -13.19 6.06 15.87
C LYS A 6 -12.09 5.78 16.89
N GLU A 7 -12.43 5.69 18.18
CA GLU A 7 -11.49 5.34 19.25
C GLU A 7 -10.80 4.00 19.02
N THR A 8 -11.56 3.00 18.55
CA THR A 8 -11.00 1.68 18.23
C THR A 8 -10.02 1.74 17.07
N ILE A 9 -10.36 2.44 15.98
CA ILE A 9 -9.51 2.64 14.81
C ILE A 9 -8.23 3.38 15.22
N GLU A 10 -8.32 4.46 15.94
CA GLU A 10 -7.17 5.22 16.46
C GLU A 10 -6.28 4.34 17.36
N SER A 11 -6.90 3.54 18.23
CA SER A 11 -6.16 2.60 19.11
C SER A 11 -5.39 1.53 18.32
N ILE A 12 -5.91 1.06 17.19
CA ILE A 12 -5.27 0.00 16.38
C ILE A 12 -4.22 0.61 15.45
N PHE A 13 -4.58 1.61 14.68
CA PHE A 13 -3.78 2.14 13.57
C PHE A 13 -2.94 3.36 13.93
N GLY A 14 -3.33 4.11 14.96
CA GLY A 14 -2.63 5.34 15.35
C GLY A 14 -2.91 6.54 14.45
N MET A 15 -3.84 6.42 13.49
CA MET A 15 -4.20 7.50 12.56
C MET A 15 -5.15 8.50 13.24
N PRO A 16 -4.89 9.82 13.13
CA PRO A 16 -5.69 10.83 13.82
C PRO A 16 -7.03 11.13 13.14
N TYR A 17 -7.13 10.78 11.85
CA TYR A 17 -8.33 11.03 11.05
C TYR A 17 -9.00 9.74 10.65
N PHE A 18 -10.32 9.74 10.66
CA PHE A 18 -11.14 8.60 10.29
C PHE A 18 -12.38 9.05 9.52
N LEU A 19 -12.52 8.55 8.29
CA LEU A 19 -13.69 8.76 7.45
C LEU A 19 -14.28 7.41 7.06
N PRO A 20 -15.42 6.99 7.64
CA PRO A 20 -16.04 5.72 7.29
C PRO A 20 -16.70 5.80 5.92
N THR A 21 -16.55 4.73 5.16
CA THR A 21 -17.28 4.50 3.90
C THR A 21 -18.04 3.19 3.99
N HIS A 22 -19.03 2.97 3.12
CA HIS A 22 -19.83 1.75 3.16
C HIS A 22 -19.05 0.50 2.68
N GLN A 23 -17.97 0.70 1.92
CA GLN A 23 -17.06 -0.37 1.45
C GLN A 23 -15.75 0.20 0.89
N GLY A 24 -14.72 -0.64 0.71
CA GLY A 24 -13.39 -0.24 0.25
C GLY A 24 -13.39 0.49 -1.09
N ARG A 25 -14.13 -0.02 -2.09
CA ARG A 25 -14.22 0.66 -3.41
C ARG A 25 -14.85 2.05 -3.35
N ALA A 26 -15.64 2.35 -2.35
CA ALA A 26 -16.13 3.71 -2.13
C ALA A 26 -15.03 4.62 -1.54
N ALA A 27 -14.17 4.08 -0.66
CA ALA A 27 -12.99 4.80 -0.19
C ALA A 27 -12.03 5.11 -1.34
N GLU A 28 -11.76 4.14 -2.22
CA GLU A 28 -10.96 4.34 -3.44
C GLU A 28 -11.56 5.45 -4.33
N ASN A 29 -12.88 5.42 -4.55
CA ASN A 29 -13.55 6.46 -5.33
C ASN A 29 -13.36 7.85 -4.72
N VAL A 30 -13.52 7.99 -3.41
CA VAL A 30 -13.37 9.28 -2.70
C VAL A 30 -11.93 9.78 -2.82
N ILE A 31 -10.94 8.94 -2.48
CA ILE A 31 -9.54 9.39 -2.46
C ILE A 31 -9.02 9.71 -3.85
N PHE A 32 -9.30 8.88 -4.85
CA PHE A 32 -8.85 9.12 -6.22
C PHE A 32 -9.60 10.28 -6.90
N SER A 33 -10.84 10.58 -6.50
CA SER A 33 -11.53 11.79 -6.95
C SER A 33 -10.87 13.06 -6.42
N ALA A 34 -10.32 13.00 -5.21
CA ALA A 34 -9.65 14.15 -4.60
C ALA A 34 -8.22 14.36 -5.13
N LEU A 35 -7.50 13.27 -5.44
CA LEU A 35 -6.08 13.34 -5.74
C LEU A 35 -5.77 13.37 -7.24
N LEU A 36 -6.52 12.65 -8.08
CA LEU A 36 -6.13 12.38 -9.46
C LEU A 36 -6.66 13.41 -10.45
N LYS A 37 -5.83 13.72 -11.45
CA LYS A 37 -6.17 14.49 -12.64
C LYS A 37 -5.82 13.68 -13.88
N ALA A 38 -6.56 13.87 -14.98
CA ALA A 38 -6.31 13.15 -16.22
C ALA A 38 -4.83 13.24 -16.66
N GLY A 39 -4.27 12.11 -17.02
CA GLY A 39 -2.87 11.96 -17.40
C GLY A 39 -1.89 11.73 -16.25
N ASP A 40 -2.38 11.63 -15.01
CA ASP A 40 -1.54 11.26 -13.86
C ASP A 40 -1.13 9.78 -13.91
N ILE A 41 -0.05 9.46 -13.22
CA ILE A 41 0.52 8.12 -13.11
C ILE A 41 0.45 7.70 -11.63
N VAL A 42 -0.08 6.52 -11.39
CA VAL A 42 -0.17 5.94 -10.04
C VAL A 42 0.59 4.63 -10.02
N PRO A 43 1.82 4.61 -9.49
CA PRO A 43 2.56 3.36 -9.29
C PRO A 43 2.06 2.60 -8.06
N GLY A 44 2.14 1.27 -8.12
CA GLY A 44 1.81 0.37 -7.02
C GLY A 44 2.55 -0.95 -7.12
N ASN A 45 2.55 -1.74 -6.03
CA ASN A 45 3.13 -3.09 -6.05
C ASN A 45 2.28 -4.13 -6.83
N SER A 46 1.11 -3.82 -7.19
CA SER A 46 0.11 -4.34 -8.14
C SER A 46 -1.23 -3.74 -7.77
N HIS A 47 -1.95 -3.26 -8.76
CA HIS A 47 -3.27 -2.68 -8.52
C HIS A 47 -4.33 -3.78 -8.50
N PHE A 48 -5.20 -3.74 -7.50
CA PHE A 48 -6.41 -4.55 -7.51
C PHE A 48 -7.39 -4.03 -8.58
N ASP A 49 -8.31 -4.88 -9.04
CA ASP A 49 -9.22 -4.56 -10.14
C ASP A 49 -9.99 -3.24 -9.94
N THR A 50 -10.54 -3.02 -8.74
CA THR A 50 -11.28 -1.79 -8.44
C THR A 50 -10.36 -0.57 -8.36
N THR A 51 -9.18 -0.72 -7.77
CA THR A 51 -8.15 0.33 -7.70
C THR A 51 -7.75 0.76 -9.11
N LYS A 52 -7.38 -0.21 -9.96
CA LYS A 52 -7.04 0.04 -11.36
C LYS A 52 -8.20 0.69 -12.10
N GLY A 53 -9.41 0.16 -11.94
CA GLY A 53 -10.62 0.70 -12.56
C GLY A 53 -10.89 2.15 -12.17
N HIS A 54 -10.73 2.53 -10.90
CA HIS A 54 -10.89 3.91 -10.45
C HIS A 54 -9.83 4.87 -11.01
N ILE A 55 -8.59 4.40 -11.16
CA ILE A 55 -7.48 5.16 -11.74
C ILE A 55 -7.75 5.39 -13.24
N GLU A 56 -8.00 4.32 -13.99
CA GLU A 56 -8.21 4.37 -15.44
C GLU A 56 -9.50 5.11 -15.84
N PHE A 57 -10.57 4.97 -15.06
CA PHE A 57 -11.81 5.75 -15.25
C PHE A 57 -11.56 7.27 -15.23
N ARG A 58 -10.55 7.72 -14.49
CA ARG A 58 -10.13 9.13 -14.44
C ARG A 58 -9.10 9.51 -15.50
N ARG A 59 -8.90 8.63 -16.50
CA ARG A 59 -7.91 8.81 -17.57
C ARG A 59 -6.47 8.95 -17.03
N CYS A 60 -6.18 8.24 -15.95
CA CYS A 60 -4.86 8.12 -15.35
C CYS A 60 -4.24 6.76 -15.68
N HIS A 61 -2.97 6.58 -15.40
CA HIS A 61 -2.21 5.37 -15.70
C HIS A 61 -1.86 4.63 -14.40
N ALA A 62 -2.40 3.43 -14.22
CA ALA A 62 -1.97 2.50 -13.17
C ALA A 62 -0.72 1.75 -13.66
N VAL A 63 0.39 1.84 -12.91
CA VAL A 63 1.65 1.20 -13.28
C VAL A 63 2.08 0.23 -12.17
N ASP A 64 2.16 -1.04 -12.51
CA ASP A 64 2.59 -2.08 -11.57
C ASP A 64 4.12 -2.15 -11.48
N CYS A 65 4.62 -1.93 -10.27
CA CYS A 65 6.04 -2.03 -9.90
C CYS A 65 6.26 -3.23 -8.96
N THR A 66 5.65 -4.36 -9.26
CA THR A 66 5.83 -5.59 -8.50
C THR A 66 7.20 -6.21 -8.79
N ILE A 67 7.79 -6.90 -7.80
CA ILE A 67 8.98 -7.72 -8.03
C ILE A 67 8.70 -8.82 -9.08
N ASP A 68 9.67 -9.13 -9.93
CA ASP A 68 9.49 -10.09 -11.01
C ASP A 68 9.17 -11.51 -10.50
N ASP A 69 9.74 -11.88 -9.36
CA ASP A 69 9.50 -13.17 -8.71
C ASP A 69 8.04 -13.40 -8.27
N ALA A 70 7.22 -12.35 -8.20
CA ALA A 70 5.80 -12.48 -7.88
C ALA A 70 5.03 -13.29 -8.92
N ALA A 71 5.46 -13.25 -10.18
CA ALA A 71 4.83 -13.98 -11.29
C ALA A 71 5.23 -15.46 -11.35
N ASP A 72 6.36 -15.86 -10.76
CA ASP A 72 6.83 -17.25 -10.75
C ASP A 72 6.14 -18.03 -9.64
N THR A 73 5.12 -18.82 -9.99
CA THR A 73 4.33 -19.61 -9.02
C THR A 73 5.12 -20.76 -8.39
N GLN A 74 6.26 -21.15 -8.96
CA GLN A 74 7.12 -22.24 -8.46
C GLN A 74 8.18 -21.74 -7.49
N LYS A 75 8.49 -20.46 -7.50
CA LYS A 75 9.48 -19.87 -6.62
C LYS A 75 8.89 -19.57 -5.26
N GLU A 76 9.39 -20.22 -4.24
CA GLU A 76 9.03 -19.96 -2.84
C GLU A 76 9.90 -18.85 -2.25
N LEU A 77 9.28 -17.76 -1.84
CA LEU A 77 9.90 -16.65 -1.11
C LEU A 77 9.02 -16.27 0.08
N PRO A 78 9.60 -15.80 1.19
CA PRO A 78 8.83 -15.41 2.37
C PRO A 78 7.86 -14.24 2.09
N PHE A 79 8.23 -13.34 1.17
CA PHE A 79 7.45 -12.16 0.79
C PHE A 79 7.51 -11.97 -0.73
N LYS A 80 6.40 -12.23 -1.41
CA LYS A 80 6.28 -12.11 -2.88
C LYS A 80 5.35 -10.97 -3.33
N GLY A 81 4.71 -10.31 -2.38
CA GLY A 81 3.83 -9.18 -2.67
C GLY A 81 4.55 -7.83 -2.76
N GLU A 82 5.87 -7.82 -2.73
CA GLU A 82 6.68 -6.63 -2.55
C GLU A 82 6.67 -5.65 -3.73
N MET A 83 6.86 -4.38 -3.40
CA MET A 83 7.23 -3.34 -4.36
C MET A 83 8.67 -3.57 -4.84
N ASP A 84 8.89 -3.55 -6.15
CA ASP A 84 10.24 -3.43 -6.71
C ASP A 84 10.71 -1.98 -6.56
N ILE A 85 11.60 -1.77 -5.61
CA ILE A 85 12.10 -0.44 -5.24
C ILE A 85 12.82 0.23 -6.43
N ALA A 86 13.54 -0.55 -7.24
CA ALA A 86 14.26 -0.02 -8.40
C ALA A 86 13.30 0.45 -9.50
N LYS A 87 12.22 -0.33 -9.76
CA LYS A 87 11.15 0.07 -10.70
C LYS A 87 10.44 1.32 -10.24
N LEU A 88 10.06 1.37 -8.95
CA LEU A 88 9.42 2.54 -8.35
C LEU A 88 10.31 3.78 -8.47
N GLU A 89 11.56 3.70 -8.03
CA GLU A 89 12.48 4.82 -8.05
C GLU A 89 12.76 5.31 -9.48
N LYS A 90 12.91 4.39 -10.43
CA LYS A 90 13.05 4.72 -11.85
C LYS A 90 11.84 5.52 -12.34
N LEU A 91 10.62 5.05 -12.06
CA LEU A 91 9.39 5.72 -12.47
C LEU A 91 9.29 7.13 -11.88
N LEU A 92 9.57 7.29 -10.58
CA LEU A 92 9.52 8.58 -9.91
C LEU A 92 10.58 9.56 -10.42
N ARG A 93 11.76 9.08 -10.80
CA ARG A 93 12.83 9.90 -11.37
C ARG A 93 12.54 10.36 -12.81
N GLU A 94 11.89 9.49 -13.60
CA GLU A 94 11.63 9.75 -15.03
C GLU A 94 10.35 10.57 -15.28
N ASN A 95 9.52 10.80 -14.24
CA ASN A 95 8.29 11.55 -14.37
C ASN A 95 8.28 12.78 -13.46
N PRO A 96 7.70 13.92 -13.90
CA PRO A 96 7.54 15.10 -13.06
C PRO A 96 6.73 14.78 -11.80
N ARG A 97 7.12 15.38 -10.65
CA ARG A 97 6.45 15.15 -9.35
C ARG A 97 4.94 15.38 -9.41
N GLU A 98 4.49 16.39 -10.11
CA GLU A 98 3.08 16.77 -10.27
C GLU A 98 2.26 15.75 -11.09
N LYS A 99 2.94 14.82 -11.77
CA LYS A 99 2.30 13.73 -12.53
C LYS A 99 2.15 12.45 -11.73
N VAL A 100 2.75 12.37 -10.55
CA VAL A 100 2.65 11.20 -9.66
C VAL A 100 2.05 11.65 -8.33
N PRO A 101 0.73 11.75 -8.21
CA PRO A 101 0.07 12.30 -7.03
C PRO A 101 0.20 11.41 -5.79
N CYS A 102 0.32 10.09 -5.97
CA CYS A 102 0.50 9.11 -4.90
C CYS A 102 1.12 7.81 -5.40
N VAL A 103 1.65 7.02 -4.48
CA VAL A 103 2.02 5.62 -4.66
C VAL A 103 1.04 4.76 -3.86
N VAL A 104 0.61 3.62 -4.40
CA VAL A 104 -0.29 2.68 -3.70
C VAL A 104 0.49 1.42 -3.33
N LEU A 105 0.48 1.05 -2.06
CA LEU A 105 1.03 -0.22 -1.58
C LEU A 105 -0.09 -1.09 -1.01
N THR A 106 -0.38 -2.19 -1.67
CA THR A 106 -1.43 -3.15 -1.29
C THR A 106 -0.87 -4.25 -0.40
N ILE A 107 -1.41 -4.41 0.79
CA ILE A 107 -1.01 -5.41 1.80
C ILE A 107 -2.23 -6.21 2.31
N THR A 108 -2.24 -7.56 2.19
CA THR A 108 -1.37 -8.35 1.31
C THR A 108 -1.65 -8.04 -0.16
N ASN A 109 -0.65 -8.24 -1.04
CA ASN A 109 -0.84 -7.98 -2.47
C ASN A 109 -1.83 -8.98 -3.08
N ASN A 110 -3.06 -8.55 -3.29
CA ASN A 110 -4.16 -9.40 -3.75
C ASN A 110 -3.92 -9.96 -5.15
N THR A 111 -3.45 -9.14 -6.07
CA THR A 111 -3.21 -9.51 -7.47
C THR A 111 -2.09 -10.52 -7.61
N ALA A 112 -1.10 -10.50 -6.71
CA ALA A 112 -0.07 -11.52 -6.62
C ALA A 112 -0.52 -12.79 -5.83
N GLY A 113 -1.82 -13.04 -5.70
CA GLY A 113 -2.36 -14.19 -4.98
C GLY A 113 -2.41 -14.03 -3.46
N GLY A 114 -2.51 -12.81 -2.95
CA GLY A 114 -2.53 -12.52 -1.51
C GLY A 114 -1.15 -12.61 -0.86
N GLN A 115 -0.09 -12.47 -1.64
CA GLN A 115 1.28 -12.55 -1.14
C GLN A 115 1.61 -11.39 -0.21
N PRO A 116 2.32 -11.66 0.91
CA PRO A 116 2.64 -10.63 1.89
C PRO A 116 3.76 -9.69 1.43
N VAL A 117 3.78 -8.52 2.06
CA VAL A 117 4.80 -7.49 1.95
C VAL A 117 5.56 -7.41 3.28
N SER A 118 6.89 -7.43 3.25
CA SER A 118 7.72 -7.33 4.46
C SER A 118 7.69 -5.91 5.05
N MET A 119 7.96 -5.78 6.33
CA MET A 119 8.14 -4.46 6.97
C MET A 119 9.31 -3.71 6.35
N ARG A 120 10.39 -4.42 6.02
CA ARG A 120 11.54 -3.85 5.31
C ARG A 120 11.09 -3.19 4.01
N ASN A 121 10.30 -3.88 3.17
CA ASN A 121 9.85 -3.34 1.90
C ASN A 121 8.87 -2.17 2.06
N ILE A 122 7.98 -2.22 3.06
CA ILE A 122 7.10 -1.09 3.41
C ILE A 122 7.93 0.15 3.73
N ARG A 123 8.97 0.00 4.56
CA ARG A 123 9.88 1.08 4.94
C ARG A 123 10.65 1.64 3.75
N GLU A 124 11.28 0.77 2.95
CA GLU A 124 12.03 1.15 1.75
C GLU A 124 11.12 1.90 0.75
N THR A 125 9.89 1.44 0.55
CA THR A 125 8.89 2.12 -0.29
C THR A 125 8.59 3.53 0.25
N ALA A 126 8.33 3.65 1.56
CA ALA A 126 8.08 4.94 2.19
C ALA A 126 9.27 5.89 2.10
N GLU A 127 10.50 5.39 2.25
CA GLU A 127 11.72 6.18 2.13
C GLU A 127 11.88 6.75 0.72
N VAL A 128 11.63 5.94 -0.30
CA VAL A 128 11.62 6.41 -1.71
C VAL A 128 10.53 7.45 -1.90
N CYS A 129 9.31 7.19 -1.46
CA CYS A 129 8.20 8.13 -1.57
C CYS A 129 8.52 9.49 -0.93
N ARG A 130 9.08 9.49 0.28
CA ARG A 130 9.50 10.73 0.98
C ARG A 130 10.60 11.48 0.24
N ARG A 131 11.58 10.76 -0.32
CA ARG A 131 12.70 11.35 -1.10
C ARG A 131 12.20 12.13 -2.31
N TYR A 132 11.14 11.61 -2.95
CA TYR A 132 10.51 12.26 -4.11
C TYR A 132 9.33 13.16 -3.75
N GLY A 133 8.96 13.26 -2.47
CA GLY A 133 7.84 14.08 -2.00
C GLY A 133 6.47 13.56 -2.44
N VAL A 134 6.32 12.26 -2.68
CA VAL A 134 5.08 11.61 -3.12
C VAL A 134 4.43 10.89 -1.94
N PRO A 135 3.14 11.10 -1.65
CA PRO A 135 2.43 10.38 -0.59
C PRO A 135 2.37 8.86 -0.84
N LEU A 136 2.47 8.08 0.24
CA LEU A 136 2.26 6.63 0.23
C LEU A 136 0.88 6.29 0.79
N LEU A 137 0.01 5.75 -0.06
CA LEU A 137 -1.29 5.21 0.33
C LEU A 137 -1.19 3.70 0.57
N LEU A 138 -1.68 3.24 1.72
CA LEU A 138 -1.81 1.81 2.00
C LEU A 138 -3.23 1.33 1.64
N ASP A 139 -3.32 0.42 0.68
CA ASP A 139 -4.48 -0.46 0.57
C ASP A 139 -4.28 -1.65 1.51
N SER A 140 -4.90 -1.58 2.67
CA SER A 140 -4.64 -2.46 3.79
C SER A 140 -5.83 -3.36 4.15
N ALA A 141 -6.56 -3.83 3.15
CA ALA A 141 -7.71 -4.71 3.34
C ALA A 141 -7.38 -5.96 4.16
N ARG A 142 -6.13 -6.44 4.10
CA ARG A 142 -5.62 -7.62 4.83
C ARG A 142 -4.45 -7.27 5.75
N PHE A 143 -4.55 -6.13 6.43
CA PHE A 143 -3.47 -5.66 7.32
C PHE A 143 -3.10 -6.67 8.42
N ALA A 144 -4.08 -7.37 8.97
CA ALA A 144 -3.87 -8.32 10.06
C ALA A 144 -3.11 -9.56 9.58
N GLU A 145 -3.49 -10.09 8.42
CA GLU A 145 -2.79 -11.21 7.77
C GLU A 145 -1.37 -10.82 7.39
N ASN A 146 -1.19 -9.64 6.81
CA ASN A 146 0.15 -9.15 6.47
C ASN A 146 1.03 -8.99 7.71
N ALA A 147 0.49 -8.44 8.80
CA ALA A 147 1.20 -8.32 10.07
C ALA A 147 1.55 -9.70 10.68
N TYR A 148 0.68 -10.69 10.52
CA TYR A 148 0.97 -12.06 10.95
C TYR A 148 2.12 -12.68 10.14
N PHE A 149 2.17 -12.46 8.84
CA PHE A 149 3.29 -12.93 8.02
C PHE A 149 4.60 -12.23 8.40
N ILE A 150 4.58 -10.93 8.68
CA ILE A 150 5.76 -10.21 9.20
C ILE A 150 6.20 -10.84 10.51
N LYS A 151 5.28 -11.05 11.46
CA LYS A 151 5.59 -11.67 12.76
C LYS A 151 6.27 -13.03 12.62
N THR A 152 5.81 -13.85 11.67
CA THR A 152 6.24 -15.25 11.55
C THR A 152 7.43 -15.45 10.62
N ARG A 153 7.75 -14.50 9.75
CA ARG A 153 8.73 -14.67 8.67
C ARG A 153 9.84 -13.63 8.66
N GLU A 154 9.66 -12.49 9.33
CA GLU A 154 10.66 -11.41 9.32
C GLU A 154 11.43 -11.39 10.64
N GLU A 155 12.76 -11.33 10.57
CA GLU A 155 13.61 -11.27 11.75
C GLU A 155 13.32 -10.04 12.61
N GLY A 156 13.30 -10.21 13.93
CA GLY A 156 13.04 -9.14 14.90
C GLY A 156 11.56 -8.88 15.19
N TYR A 157 10.62 -9.62 14.59
CA TYR A 157 9.18 -9.41 14.79
C TYR A 157 8.48 -10.52 15.58
N ALA A 158 9.15 -11.63 15.87
CA ALA A 158 8.54 -12.80 16.53
C ALA A 158 7.90 -12.48 17.90
N ASP A 159 8.50 -11.59 18.67
CA ASP A 159 8.03 -11.21 20.01
C ASP A 159 7.02 -10.06 20.02
N LYS A 160 6.82 -9.38 18.89
CA LYS A 160 5.84 -8.29 18.77
C LYS A 160 4.42 -8.84 18.67
N THR A 161 3.47 -8.11 19.21
CA THR A 161 2.05 -8.37 18.99
C THR A 161 1.63 -7.91 17.57
N ILE A 162 0.56 -8.48 17.04
CA ILE A 162 -0.01 -8.04 15.75
C ILE A 162 -0.33 -6.54 15.77
N LYS A 163 -0.89 -6.04 16.88
CA LYS A 163 -1.21 -4.62 17.04
C LYS A 163 0.03 -3.71 16.94
N GLU A 164 1.14 -4.10 17.55
CA GLU A 164 2.40 -3.33 17.47
C GLU A 164 2.94 -3.30 16.03
N ILE A 165 2.90 -4.44 15.34
CA ILE A 165 3.31 -4.53 13.94
C ILE A 165 2.41 -3.67 13.04
N VAL A 166 1.10 -3.74 13.23
CA VAL A 166 0.14 -2.91 12.49
C VAL A 166 0.42 -1.43 12.74
N ARG A 167 0.61 -1.01 13.97
CA ARG A 167 0.94 0.39 14.28
C ARG A 167 2.23 0.85 13.61
N GLU A 168 3.25 -0.02 13.58
CA GLU A 168 4.50 0.27 12.88
C GLU A 168 4.26 0.44 11.36
N ILE A 169 3.50 -0.46 10.72
CA ILE A 169 3.13 -0.33 9.30
C ILE A 169 2.55 1.05 9.00
N TYR A 170 1.58 1.48 9.81
CA TYR A 170 0.88 2.74 9.58
C TYR A 170 1.71 4.00 9.86
N THR A 171 2.87 3.89 10.51
CA THR A 171 3.81 5.03 10.64
C THR A 171 4.48 5.40 9.32
N TYR A 172 4.42 4.52 8.32
CA TYR A 172 5.01 4.74 7.01
C TYR A 172 4.01 5.29 5.98
N ALA A 173 2.71 5.27 6.28
CA ALA A 173 1.65 5.80 5.41
C ALA A 173 1.38 7.29 5.66
N ASP A 174 0.85 7.95 4.64
CA ASP A 174 0.42 9.36 4.68
C ASP A 174 -1.10 9.51 4.79
#